data_7edb9ac5fb971642202f70e6294832ce
#
_entry.id   7edb9ac5fb971642202f70e6294832ce
#
_cell.length_a   1.000
_cell.length_b   1.000
_cell.length_c   1.000
_cell.angle_alpha   90.00
_cell.angle_beta   90.00
_cell.angle_gamma   90.00
#
_symmetry.space_group_name_H-M   'P 1'
#
loop_
_entity.id
_entity.type
_entity.pdbx_description
1 polymer ?
#
loop_
_entity_poly.entity_id
_entity_poly.type
_entity_poly.pdbx_seq_one_letter_code
_entity_poly.pdbx_strand_id
1 'polypeptide(L)'
;MNKQVGNAQLMQKMNRLKVLNFVRNNPDCSRPQIAEATGLSLPSLTNITTYLLEAGILCENGVESVNRVGRKSVLLRLRADKYDLICVLLKESGVLIARTDMEGAVKERQQLWIEGMSSTVITKRVCDAIASMVNACGKDRVLGIGVAISGLVLSDSRFIMSSKLKWNSFDIKKRLEEETGIPVFIDNVSVLKAAWYFSRNYKNSHENMLFVDLENGIGAVVYQGGAIQRNIIGEIGHTTVEKDGPKCFCGNDGCLEMMCSPQRLLQLYKEASGKEVQTLAELEGRYAAGDQAAKHALEDCGKYLGIGLATLVNLFNPATLVIDTGDFSDCPGIIETAREELCRRAYVALTQRLPMIKIKETQENVICGTAFDLCDKVFDIASPANIIE
;
A
#
# COMPACT_ATOMS: atom_id res chain seq x y z
N MET A 1 40.65 -18.74 6.56
CA MET A 1 39.99 -19.06 5.26
C MET A 1 38.46 -18.84 5.25
N ASN A 2 37.75 -18.75 6.37
CA ASN A 2 36.27 -18.65 6.38
C ASN A 2 35.67 -17.27 6.00
N LYS A 3 36.39 -16.15 6.12
CA LYS A 3 35.85 -14.81 5.80
C LYS A 3 35.72 -14.52 4.29
N GLN A 4 36.58 -15.08 3.46
CA GLN A 4 36.54 -14.86 2.00
C GLN A 4 35.45 -15.69 1.30
N VAL A 5 35.16 -16.90 1.80
CA VAL A 5 34.08 -17.75 1.25
C VAL A 5 32.71 -17.15 1.55
N GLY A 6 32.49 -16.59 2.75
CA GLY A 6 31.26 -15.91 3.09
C GLY A 6 30.96 -14.66 2.24
N ASN A 7 32.01 -13.92 1.83
CA ASN A 7 31.83 -12.74 0.95
C ASN A 7 31.45 -13.13 -0.49
N ALA A 8 32.00 -14.20 -1.03
CA ALA A 8 31.66 -14.63 -2.39
C ALA A 8 30.22 -15.15 -2.50
N GLN A 9 29.75 -15.93 -1.54
CA GLN A 9 28.38 -16.41 -1.46
C GLN A 9 27.38 -15.26 -1.29
N LEU A 10 27.69 -14.31 -0.41
CA LEU A 10 26.87 -13.12 -0.20
C LEU A 10 26.77 -12.28 -1.49
N MET A 11 27.90 -12.05 -2.18
CA MET A 11 27.89 -11.34 -3.46
C MET A 11 27.09 -12.07 -4.53
N GLN A 12 27.18 -13.39 -4.58
CA GLN A 12 26.40 -14.20 -5.52
C GLN A 12 24.90 -14.07 -5.24
N LYS A 13 24.49 -14.18 -3.97
CA LYS A 13 23.10 -13.96 -3.54
C LYS A 13 22.62 -12.55 -3.92
N MET A 14 23.41 -11.53 -3.61
CA MET A 14 23.08 -10.13 -3.98
C MET A 14 22.89 -9.96 -5.48
N ASN A 15 23.76 -10.52 -6.30
CA ASN A 15 23.65 -10.42 -7.75
C ASN A 15 22.42 -11.17 -8.30
N ARG A 16 22.09 -12.35 -7.75
CA ARG A 16 20.88 -13.09 -8.10
C ARG A 16 19.62 -12.27 -7.77
N LEU A 17 19.54 -11.69 -6.55
CA LEU A 17 18.41 -10.83 -6.14
C LEU A 17 18.32 -9.57 -7.00
N LYS A 18 19.45 -8.95 -7.36
CA LYS A 18 19.49 -7.79 -8.25
C LYS A 18 18.88 -8.10 -9.62
N VAL A 19 19.26 -9.25 -10.22
CA VAL A 19 18.71 -9.72 -11.50
C VAL A 19 17.22 -10.03 -11.37
N LEU A 20 16.83 -10.75 -10.32
CA LEU A 20 15.45 -11.14 -10.08
C LEU A 20 14.53 -9.91 -9.90
N ASN A 21 14.94 -8.94 -9.08
CA ASN A 21 14.20 -7.70 -8.87
C ASN A 21 14.09 -6.88 -10.16
N PHE A 22 15.16 -6.84 -10.98
CA PHE A 22 15.09 -6.17 -12.27
C PHE A 22 14.07 -6.83 -13.20
N VAL A 23 14.12 -8.16 -13.36
CA VAL A 23 13.19 -8.90 -14.23
C VAL A 23 11.75 -8.78 -13.75
N ARG A 24 11.51 -8.88 -12.43
CA ARG A 24 10.18 -8.66 -11.84
C ARG A 24 9.62 -7.27 -12.17
N ASN A 25 10.46 -6.27 -12.05
CA ASN A 25 10.07 -4.90 -12.32
C ASN A 25 10.03 -4.56 -13.82
N ASN A 26 10.65 -5.35 -14.67
CA ASN A 26 10.71 -5.14 -16.12
C ASN A 26 10.43 -6.48 -16.82
N PRO A 27 9.16 -6.94 -16.84
CA PRO A 27 8.82 -8.18 -17.51
C PRO A 27 9.17 -8.10 -18.99
N ASP A 28 9.48 -9.25 -19.56
CA ASP A 28 9.87 -9.39 -20.98
C ASP A 28 11.14 -8.61 -21.34
N CYS A 29 12.15 -8.66 -20.48
CA CYS A 29 13.46 -8.06 -20.72
C CYS A 29 14.48 -9.09 -21.21
N SER A 30 15.41 -8.63 -22.06
CA SER A 30 16.50 -9.44 -22.59
C SER A 30 17.74 -9.39 -21.69
N ARG A 31 18.61 -10.42 -21.79
CA ARG A 31 19.89 -10.43 -21.03
C ARG A 31 20.75 -9.17 -21.26
N PRO A 32 20.89 -8.61 -22.47
CA PRO A 32 21.61 -7.34 -22.63
C PRO A 32 21.01 -6.17 -21.83
N GLN A 33 19.68 -6.03 -21.81
CA GLN A 33 19.00 -5.00 -21.02
C GLN A 33 19.23 -5.18 -19.50
N ILE A 34 19.16 -6.43 -19.03
CA ILE A 34 19.45 -6.73 -17.62
C ILE A 34 20.92 -6.41 -17.29
N ALA A 35 21.87 -6.75 -18.18
CA ALA A 35 23.29 -6.47 -17.97
C ALA A 35 23.57 -4.97 -17.87
N GLU A 36 23.01 -4.18 -18.79
CA GLU A 36 23.11 -2.73 -18.81
C GLU A 36 22.59 -2.11 -17.50
N ALA A 37 21.38 -2.50 -17.09
CA ALA A 37 20.73 -1.95 -15.90
C ALA A 37 21.38 -2.39 -14.58
N THR A 38 21.91 -3.62 -14.53
CA THR A 38 22.50 -4.18 -13.31
C THR A 38 24.00 -3.93 -13.18
N GLY A 39 24.68 -3.56 -14.30
CA GLY A 39 26.14 -3.44 -14.35
C GLY A 39 26.89 -4.78 -14.26
N LEU A 40 26.20 -5.90 -14.45
CA LEU A 40 26.81 -7.22 -14.44
C LEU A 40 27.38 -7.58 -15.83
N SER A 41 28.50 -8.30 -15.85
CA SER A 41 29.04 -8.83 -17.12
C SER A 41 28.09 -9.87 -17.73
N LEU A 42 28.02 -9.94 -19.06
CA LEU A 42 27.18 -10.92 -19.77
C LEU A 42 27.44 -12.39 -19.36
N PRO A 43 28.70 -12.83 -19.15
CA PRO A 43 28.94 -14.18 -18.65
C PRO A 43 28.36 -14.42 -17.25
N SER A 44 28.57 -13.48 -16.31
CA SER A 44 27.98 -13.58 -14.96
C SER A 44 26.45 -13.59 -15.00
N LEU A 45 25.85 -12.72 -15.83
CA LEU A 45 24.42 -12.69 -16.01
C LEU A 45 23.86 -13.97 -16.63
N THR A 46 24.56 -14.54 -17.61
CA THR A 46 24.17 -15.83 -18.22
C THR A 46 24.09 -16.92 -17.16
N ASN A 47 25.12 -17.05 -16.32
CA ASN A 47 25.12 -18.03 -15.23
C ASN A 47 23.96 -17.80 -14.24
N ILE A 48 23.70 -16.55 -13.86
CA ILE A 48 22.61 -16.21 -12.95
C ILE A 48 21.24 -16.53 -13.57
N THR A 49 21.02 -16.12 -14.81
CA THR A 49 19.73 -16.38 -15.48
C THR A 49 19.50 -17.85 -15.75
N THR A 50 20.56 -18.62 -16.08
CA THR A 50 20.46 -20.08 -16.20
C THR A 50 20.03 -20.72 -14.89
N TYR A 51 20.70 -20.36 -13.78
CA TYR A 51 20.29 -20.83 -12.44
C TYR A 51 18.82 -20.52 -12.12
N LEU A 52 18.37 -19.29 -12.38
CA LEU A 52 16.99 -18.89 -12.09
C LEU A 52 15.96 -19.58 -12.99
N LEU A 53 16.32 -19.90 -14.24
CA LEU A 53 15.51 -20.69 -15.17
C LEU A 53 15.41 -22.16 -14.74
N GLU A 54 16.54 -22.78 -14.36
CA GLU A 54 16.59 -24.16 -13.84
C GLU A 54 15.82 -24.30 -12.52
N ALA A 55 15.93 -23.31 -11.63
CA ALA A 55 15.13 -23.23 -10.41
C ALA A 55 13.63 -22.98 -10.68
N GLY A 56 13.27 -22.68 -11.92
CA GLY A 56 11.89 -22.36 -12.33
C GLY A 56 11.36 -21.06 -11.76
N ILE A 57 12.24 -20.14 -11.34
CA ILE A 57 11.88 -18.80 -10.83
C ILE A 57 11.64 -17.83 -11.99
N LEU A 58 12.44 -17.95 -13.06
CA LEU A 58 12.22 -17.27 -14.33
C LEU A 58 11.69 -18.25 -15.39
N CYS A 59 11.10 -17.67 -16.43
CA CYS A 59 10.76 -18.38 -17.65
C CYS A 59 11.11 -17.53 -18.87
N GLU A 60 11.27 -18.20 -20.02
CA GLU A 60 11.42 -17.55 -21.32
C GLU A 60 10.04 -17.20 -21.87
N ASN A 61 9.88 -15.97 -22.38
CA ASN A 61 8.63 -15.46 -22.93
C ASN A 61 8.83 -14.87 -24.35
N GLY A 62 9.16 -15.74 -25.28
CA GLY A 62 9.35 -15.34 -26.68
C GLY A 62 10.72 -14.72 -26.97
N VAL A 63 10.78 -14.01 -28.08
CA VAL A 63 12.00 -13.37 -28.59
C VAL A 63 11.71 -11.92 -28.98
N GLU A 64 12.71 -11.06 -28.83
CA GLU A 64 12.60 -9.63 -29.15
C GLU A 64 12.28 -9.42 -30.64
N SER A 65 11.22 -8.65 -30.91
CA SER A 65 10.77 -8.32 -32.28
C SER A 65 11.47 -7.06 -32.79
N VAL A 66 12.79 -7.07 -32.93
CA VAL A 66 13.52 -5.90 -33.45
C VAL A 66 13.97 -6.18 -34.88
N ASN A 67 13.74 -5.22 -35.78
CA ASN A 67 14.22 -5.21 -37.17
C ASN A 67 15.75 -4.94 -37.29
N ARG A 68 16.57 -5.55 -36.42
CA ARG A 68 18.03 -5.47 -36.55
C ARG A 68 18.60 -6.82 -37.02
N VAL A 69 19.57 -6.74 -37.94
CA VAL A 69 20.33 -7.90 -38.39
C VAL A 69 21.13 -8.43 -37.19
N GLY A 70 20.80 -9.63 -36.72
CA GLY A 70 21.45 -10.28 -35.58
C GLY A 70 20.57 -11.39 -34.95
N ARG A 71 21.18 -12.17 -34.04
CA ARG A 71 20.47 -13.22 -33.29
C ARG A 71 19.44 -12.55 -32.36
N LYS A 72 18.18 -12.91 -32.52
CA LYS A 72 17.09 -12.40 -31.66
C LYS A 72 17.34 -12.75 -30.20
N SER A 73 17.21 -11.78 -29.30
CA SER A 73 17.36 -11.97 -27.87
C SER A 73 16.13 -12.66 -27.28
N VAL A 74 16.35 -13.66 -26.43
CA VAL A 74 15.27 -14.32 -25.66
C VAL A 74 14.84 -13.39 -24.53
N LEU A 75 13.54 -13.21 -24.39
CA LEU A 75 12.92 -12.40 -23.33
C LEU A 75 12.69 -13.26 -22.08
N LEU A 76 13.00 -12.68 -20.93
CA LEU A 76 12.86 -13.31 -19.62
C LEU A 76 11.75 -12.63 -18.82
N ARG A 77 11.01 -13.45 -18.08
CA ARG A 77 9.94 -13.03 -17.19
C ARG A 77 10.00 -13.82 -15.89
N LEU A 78 9.49 -13.22 -14.80
CA LEU A 78 9.22 -13.92 -13.56
C LEU A 78 8.14 -14.99 -13.81
N ARG A 79 8.34 -16.20 -13.30
CA ARG A 79 7.29 -17.22 -13.27
C ARG A 79 6.39 -16.98 -12.05
N ALA A 80 5.37 -16.17 -12.22
CA ALA A 80 4.52 -15.69 -11.14
C ALA A 80 3.88 -16.81 -10.32
N ASP A 81 3.51 -17.92 -10.95
CA ASP A 81 2.84 -19.08 -10.34
C ASP A 81 3.78 -20.06 -9.62
N LYS A 82 5.10 -19.81 -9.63
CA LYS A 82 6.08 -20.71 -8.97
C LYS A 82 5.86 -20.78 -7.46
N TYR A 83 5.58 -19.65 -6.85
CA TYR A 83 5.33 -19.53 -5.42
C TYR A 83 4.00 -18.86 -5.14
N ASP A 84 3.54 -19.02 -3.92
CA ASP A 84 2.33 -18.40 -3.40
C ASP A 84 2.68 -17.41 -2.28
N LEU A 85 1.87 -16.38 -2.16
CA LEU A 85 1.90 -15.39 -1.09
C LEU A 85 0.57 -15.45 -0.35
N ILE A 86 0.60 -15.27 0.97
CA ILE A 86 -0.61 -15.09 1.76
C ILE A 86 -0.74 -13.62 2.10
N CYS A 87 -1.83 -13.00 1.66
CA CYS A 87 -2.13 -11.60 1.89
C CYS A 87 -3.33 -11.49 2.83
N VAL A 88 -3.16 -10.75 3.92
CA VAL A 88 -4.18 -10.54 4.95
C VAL A 88 -4.53 -9.05 5.00
N LEU A 89 -5.78 -8.70 4.73
CA LEU A 89 -6.30 -7.35 4.95
C LEU A 89 -7.16 -7.35 6.22
N LEU A 90 -6.69 -6.65 7.25
CA LEU A 90 -7.32 -6.58 8.55
C LEU A 90 -7.97 -5.21 8.76
N LYS A 91 -9.30 -5.19 8.75
CA LYS A 91 -10.13 -4.01 8.98
C LYS A 91 -11.05 -4.22 10.16
N GLU A 92 -11.65 -3.14 10.68
CA GLU A 92 -12.64 -3.19 11.75
C GLU A 92 -13.85 -4.08 11.36
N SER A 93 -14.28 -4.02 10.11
CA SER A 93 -15.42 -4.78 9.57
C SER A 93 -15.14 -6.25 9.32
N GLY A 94 -13.88 -6.70 9.35
CA GLY A 94 -13.52 -8.09 9.06
C GLY A 94 -12.10 -8.28 8.58
N VAL A 95 -11.75 -9.53 8.33
CA VAL A 95 -10.45 -9.91 7.75
C VAL A 95 -10.66 -10.59 6.42
N LEU A 96 -10.02 -10.07 5.38
CA LEU A 96 -9.92 -10.74 4.09
C LEU A 96 -8.55 -11.42 4.01
N ILE A 97 -8.53 -12.72 3.78
CA ILE A 97 -7.31 -13.50 3.55
C ILE A 97 -7.33 -13.99 2.12
N ALA A 98 -6.24 -13.78 1.40
CA ALA A 98 -6.10 -14.22 0.01
C ALA A 98 -4.77 -14.94 -0.18
N ARG A 99 -4.80 -16.04 -0.92
CA ARG A 99 -3.61 -16.67 -1.49
C ARG A 99 -3.46 -16.17 -2.93
N THR A 100 -2.31 -15.58 -3.21
CA THR A 100 -2.00 -14.99 -4.52
C THR A 100 -0.75 -15.64 -5.10
N ASP A 101 -0.52 -15.41 -6.38
CA ASP A 101 0.79 -15.60 -6.96
C ASP A 101 1.73 -14.39 -6.68
N MET A 102 2.95 -14.42 -7.22
CA MET A 102 3.95 -13.37 -7.01
C MET A 102 3.65 -12.06 -7.77
N GLU A 103 2.69 -12.04 -8.68
CA GLU A 103 2.19 -10.83 -9.36
C GLU A 103 0.88 -10.29 -8.74
N GLY A 104 0.38 -10.96 -7.70
CA GLY A 104 -0.81 -10.55 -6.96
C GLY A 104 -2.13 -11.12 -7.50
N ALA A 105 -2.08 -12.02 -8.50
CA ALA A 105 -3.29 -12.67 -8.98
C ALA A 105 -3.88 -13.60 -7.91
N VAL A 106 -5.12 -13.34 -7.52
CA VAL A 106 -5.81 -14.07 -6.44
C VAL A 106 -6.19 -15.48 -6.90
N LYS A 107 -5.69 -16.49 -6.21
CA LYS A 107 -5.99 -17.92 -6.43
C LYS A 107 -7.11 -18.44 -5.53
N GLU A 108 -7.16 -17.89 -4.30
CA GLU A 108 -8.13 -18.29 -3.28
C GLU A 108 -8.36 -17.11 -2.32
N ARG A 109 -9.55 -16.97 -1.79
CA ARG A 109 -9.87 -15.95 -0.79
C ARG A 109 -10.84 -16.44 0.25
N GLN A 110 -10.72 -15.94 1.48
CA GLN A 110 -11.61 -16.21 2.58
C GLN A 110 -11.91 -14.90 3.34
N GLN A 111 -13.18 -14.68 3.65
CA GLN A 111 -13.62 -13.56 4.49
C GLN A 111 -13.94 -14.05 5.89
N LEU A 112 -13.43 -13.39 6.91
CA LEU A 112 -13.74 -13.64 8.32
C LEU A 112 -14.44 -12.42 8.92
N TRP A 113 -15.56 -12.65 9.56
CA TRP A 113 -16.26 -11.65 10.38
C TRP A 113 -15.67 -11.66 11.79
N ILE A 114 -15.34 -10.48 12.32
CA ILE A 114 -14.60 -10.33 13.58
C ILE A 114 -15.28 -9.41 14.59
N GLU A 115 -16.48 -8.95 14.30
CA GLU A 115 -17.20 -8.02 15.18
C GLU A 115 -17.35 -8.58 16.60
N GLY A 116 -17.02 -7.77 17.60
CA GLY A 116 -17.09 -8.13 19.02
C GLY A 116 -16.00 -9.11 19.50
N MET A 117 -15.05 -9.49 18.63
CA MET A 117 -14.00 -10.45 18.99
C MET A 117 -12.76 -9.76 19.55
N SER A 118 -12.08 -10.42 20.50
CA SER A 118 -10.77 -9.98 20.98
C SER A 118 -9.67 -10.22 19.95
N SER A 119 -8.58 -9.45 20.03
CA SER A 119 -7.40 -9.60 19.17
C SER A 119 -6.85 -11.05 19.16
N THR A 120 -6.86 -11.72 20.30
CA THR A 120 -6.42 -13.12 20.43
C THR A 120 -7.30 -14.07 19.64
N VAL A 121 -8.63 -13.92 19.69
CA VAL A 121 -9.58 -14.76 18.94
C VAL A 121 -9.44 -14.50 17.44
N ILE A 122 -9.34 -13.23 17.05
CA ILE A 122 -9.14 -12.85 15.67
C ILE A 122 -7.87 -13.49 15.11
N THR A 123 -6.75 -13.34 15.80
CA THR A 123 -5.46 -13.92 15.36
C THR A 123 -5.55 -15.43 15.21
N LYS A 124 -6.14 -16.13 16.19
CA LYS A 124 -6.32 -17.58 16.08
C LYS A 124 -7.10 -17.96 14.82
N ARG A 125 -8.23 -17.30 14.55
CA ARG A 125 -9.03 -17.57 13.33
C ARG A 125 -8.27 -17.28 12.04
N VAL A 126 -7.45 -16.23 12.04
CA VAL A 126 -6.55 -15.90 10.91
C VAL A 126 -5.52 -17.01 10.71
N CYS A 127 -4.88 -17.49 11.80
CA CYS A 127 -3.93 -18.61 11.74
C CYS A 127 -4.58 -19.88 11.21
N ASP A 128 -5.76 -20.23 11.70
CA ASP A 128 -6.50 -21.44 11.25
C ASP A 128 -6.83 -21.37 9.76
N ALA A 129 -7.26 -20.19 9.27
CA ALA A 129 -7.55 -19.97 7.86
C ALA A 129 -6.28 -20.03 6.99
N ILE A 130 -5.18 -19.42 7.43
CA ILE A 130 -3.88 -19.49 6.74
C ILE A 130 -3.39 -20.94 6.69
N ALA A 131 -3.45 -21.66 7.81
CA ALA A 131 -3.04 -23.06 7.87
C ALA A 131 -3.80 -23.93 6.87
N SER A 132 -5.11 -23.70 6.70
CA SER A 132 -5.94 -24.39 5.71
C SER A 132 -5.43 -24.12 4.28
N MET A 133 -5.18 -22.86 3.92
CA MET A 133 -4.66 -22.47 2.61
C MET A 133 -3.26 -23.05 2.34
N VAL A 134 -2.38 -23.00 3.36
CA VAL A 134 -1.02 -23.53 3.27
C VAL A 134 -1.02 -25.04 3.09
N ASN A 135 -1.89 -25.76 3.81
CA ASN A 135 -2.01 -27.21 3.66
C ASN A 135 -2.51 -27.62 2.26
N ALA A 136 -3.37 -26.80 1.65
CA ALA A 136 -3.89 -27.07 0.30
C ALA A 136 -2.83 -26.89 -0.80
N CYS A 137 -1.88 -25.94 -0.64
CA CYS A 137 -0.87 -25.66 -1.66
C CYS A 137 0.54 -26.22 -1.36
N GLY A 138 0.79 -26.59 -0.11
CA GLY A 138 2.11 -27.01 0.39
C GLY A 138 2.92 -25.84 0.95
N LYS A 139 3.49 -26.02 2.15
CA LYS A 139 4.21 -24.97 2.88
C LYS A 139 5.41 -24.42 2.09
N ASP A 140 6.14 -25.27 1.41
CA ASP A 140 7.34 -24.90 0.63
C ASP A 140 7.03 -23.99 -0.57
N ARG A 141 5.76 -23.88 -0.93
CA ARG A 141 5.30 -22.94 -1.97
C ARG A 141 5.02 -21.55 -1.43
N VAL A 142 4.83 -21.38 -0.13
CA VAL A 142 4.45 -20.09 0.46
C VAL A 142 5.70 -19.32 0.91
N LEU A 143 5.99 -18.21 0.23
CA LEU A 143 7.18 -17.40 0.51
C LEU A 143 7.05 -16.53 1.76
N GLY A 144 5.83 -16.12 2.10
CA GLY A 144 5.60 -15.22 3.22
C GLY A 144 4.14 -14.87 3.41
N ILE A 145 3.86 -14.21 4.51
CA ILE A 145 2.57 -13.65 4.86
C ILE A 145 2.70 -12.13 4.92
N GLY A 146 1.94 -11.42 4.10
CA GLY A 146 1.82 -9.96 4.15
C GLY A 146 0.54 -9.57 4.90
N VAL A 147 0.63 -8.65 5.85
CA VAL A 147 -0.52 -8.16 6.62
C VAL A 147 -0.69 -6.66 6.39
N ALA A 148 -1.79 -6.31 5.73
CA ALA A 148 -2.27 -4.95 5.60
C ALA A 148 -3.16 -4.60 6.80
N ILE A 149 -2.79 -3.60 7.59
CA ILE A 149 -3.52 -3.19 8.79
C ILE A 149 -3.70 -1.67 8.85
N SER A 150 -4.87 -1.20 9.26
CA SER A 150 -5.08 0.21 9.56
C SER A 150 -4.51 0.53 10.94
N GLY A 151 -3.44 1.32 11.01
CA GLY A 151 -2.78 1.67 12.27
C GLY A 151 -1.32 2.04 12.09
N LEU A 152 -0.67 2.35 13.20
CA LEU A 152 0.74 2.73 13.21
C LEU A 152 1.63 1.50 13.07
N VAL A 153 2.35 1.44 11.95
CA VAL A 153 3.36 0.43 11.64
C VAL A 153 4.69 1.12 11.39
N LEU A 154 5.76 0.65 12.01
CA LEU A 154 7.11 1.17 11.82
C LEU A 154 7.78 0.53 10.59
N SER A 155 8.84 1.17 10.10
CA SER A 155 9.57 0.73 8.90
C SER A 155 10.17 -0.68 8.99
N ASP A 156 10.34 -1.21 10.20
CA ASP A 156 10.79 -2.58 10.47
C ASP A 156 9.62 -3.61 10.54
N SER A 157 8.44 -3.25 10.07
CA SER A 157 7.22 -4.05 10.11
C SER A 157 6.72 -4.36 11.54
N ARG A 158 7.08 -3.55 12.55
CA ARG A 158 6.48 -3.63 13.87
C ARG A 158 5.18 -2.86 13.92
N PHE A 159 4.10 -3.56 14.22
CA PHE A 159 2.83 -2.95 14.54
C PHE A 159 2.87 -2.36 15.96
N ILE A 160 2.46 -1.12 16.12
CA ILE A 160 2.45 -0.42 17.41
C ILE A 160 1.03 -0.39 17.96
N MET A 161 0.09 0.16 17.20
CA MET A 161 -1.30 0.28 17.64
C MET A 161 -2.25 0.52 16.47
N SER A 162 -3.50 0.19 16.69
CA SER A 162 -4.61 0.62 15.84
C SER A 162 -5.74 1.15 16.70
N SER A 163 -6.04 2.41 16.53
CA SER A 163 -7.19 3.05 17.17
C SER A 163 -8.53 2.47 16.69
N LYS A 164 -8.64 2.18 15.39
CA LYS A 164 -9.84 1.58 14.79
C LYS A 164 -10.12 0.19 15.32
N LEU A 165 -9.09 -0.66 15.41
CA LEU A 165 -9.21 -2.02 15.97
C LEU A 165 -9.20 -2.03 17.49
N LYS A 166 -8.91 -0.89 18.14
CA LYS A 166 -8.69 -0.78 19.60
C LYS A 166 -7.60 -1.72 20.09
N TRP A 167 -6.57 -1.94 19.28
CA TRP A 167 -5.43 -2.80 19.57
C TRP A 167 -4.24 -1.95 20.00
N ASN A 168 -3.69 -2.26 21.18
CA ASN A 168 -2.49 -1.61 21.69
C ASN A 168 -1.45 -2.69 22.02
N SER A 169 -0.23 -2.50 21.54
CA SER A 169 0.94 -3.35 21.86
C SER A 169 0.71 -4.86 21.63
N PHE A 170 -0.13 -5.23 20.67
CA PHE A 170 -0.40 -6.62 20.33
C PHE A 170 0.53 -7.08 19.21
N ASP A 171 1.44 -8.00 19.49
CA ASP A 171 2.41 -8.51 18.52
C ASP A 171 1.77 -9.60 17.62
N ILE A 172 0.95 -9.16 16.68
CA ILE A 172 0.33 -10.03 15.68
C ILE A 172 1.38 -10.72 14.80
N LYS A 173 2.50 -10.03 14.47
CA LYS A 173 3.58 -10.59 13.67
C LYS A 173 4.15 -11.83 14.31
N LYS A 174 4.64 -11.69 15.54
CA LYS A 174 5.24 -12.78 16.29
C LYS A 174 4.30 -13.98 16.41
N ARG A 175 3.03 -13.74 16.73
CA ARG A 175 2.05 -14.82 16.85
C ARG A 175 1.81 -15.56 15.54
N LEU A 176 1.67 -14.85 14.42
CA LEU A 176 1.52 -15.47 13.11
C LEU A 176 2.76 -16.28 12.74
N GLU A 177 3.97 -15.76 12.99
CA GLU A 177 5.24 -16.46 12.73
C GLU A 177 5.38 -17.73 13.59
N GLU A 178 5.05 -17.65 14.88
CA GLU A 178 5.12 -18.80 15.79
C GLU A 178 4.15 -19.93 15.41
N GLU A 179 2.93 -19.58 15.01
CA GLU A 179 1.90 -20.58 14.68
C GLU A 179 2.02 -21.15 13.27
N THR A 180 2.48 -20.36 12.29
CA THR A 180 2.59 -20.80 10.89
C THR A 180 3.99 -21.29 10.50
N GLY A 181 5.01 -20.76 11.20
CA GLY A 181 6.43 -20.94 10.83
C GLY A 181 6.74 -20.36 9.45
N ILE A 182 6.02 -19.33 9.02
CA ILE A 182 6.20 -18.61 7.75
C ILE A 182 6.56 -17.15 8.09
N PRO A 183 7.53 -16.53 7.39
CA PRO A 183 7.90 -15.14 7.62
C PRO A 183 6.70 -14.20 7.43
N VAL A 184 6.51 -13.25 8.36
CA VAL A 184 5.39 -12.30 8.36
C VAL A 184 5.92 -10.87 8.22
N PHE A 185 5.30 -10.11 7.32
CA PHE A 185 5.56 -8.70 7.10
C PHE A 185 4.28 -7.91 7.25
N ILE A 186 4.33 -6.83 8.02
CA ILE A 186 3.16 -5.98 8.28
C ILE A 186 3.44 -4.60 7.69
N ASP A 187 2.43 -4.00 7.08
CA ASP A 187 2.48 -2.60 6.70
C ASP A 187 1.09 -1.94 6.80
N ASN A 188 1.09 -0.60 6.81
CA ASN A 188 -0.13 0.19 6.83
C ASN A 188 -0.89 0.07 5.49
N VAL A 189 -2.23 0.00 5.55
CA VAL A 189 -3.09 -0.12 4.36
C VAL A 189 -2.82 1.00 3.35
N SER A 190 -2.70 2.26 3.80
CA SER A 190 -2.45 3.40 2.91
C SER A 190 -1.10 3.29 2.20
N VAL A 191 -0.07 2.77 2.89
CA VAL A 191 1.26 2.50 2.30
C VAL A 191 1.16 1.45 1.20
N LEU A 192 0.40 0.37 1.42
CA LEU A 192 0.24 -0.71 0.45
C LEU A 192 -0.61 -0.28 -0.77
N LYS A 193 -1.65 0.52 -0.57
CA LYS A 193 -2.40 1.16 -1.66
C LYS A 193 -1.48 2.05 -2.51
N ALA A 194 -0.72 2.93 -1.87
CA ALA A 194 0.21 3.82 -2.55
C ALA A 194 1.30 3.05 -3.31
N ALA A 195 1.88 2.00 -2.70
CA ALA A 195 2.88 1.14 -3.34
C ALA A 195 2.34 0.52 -4.63
N TRP A 196 1.12 -0.02 -4.58
CA TRP A 196 0.46 -0.59 -5.74
C TRP A 196 0.18 0.46 -6.81
N TYR A 197 -0.41 1.60 -6.43
CA TYR A 197 -0.73 2.67 -7.35
C TYR A 197 0.50 3.22 -8.08
N PHE A 198 1.56 3.56 -7.33
CA PHE A 198 2.79 4.11 -7.92
C PHE A 198 3.56 3.10 -8.76
N SER A 199 3.58 1.83 -8.37
CA SER A 199 4.25 0.78 -9.14
C SER A 199 3.65 0.59 -10.54
N ARG A 200 2.38 0.88 -10.72
CA ARG A 200 1.68 0.73 -12.00
C ARG A 200 1.66 1.99 -12.84
N ASN A 201 1.52 3.15 -12.21
CA ASN A 201 1.26 4.40 -12.92
C ASN A 201 2.50 5.30 -13.05
N TYR A 202 3.48 5.13 -12.15
CA TYR A 202 4.66 6.01 -12.06
C TYR A 202 5.96 5.22 -11.95
N LYS A 203 6.01 4.07 -12.58
CA LYS A 203 7.21 3.23 -12.62
C LYS A 203 8.40 4.03 -13.14
N ASN A 204 9.50 4.02 -12.37
CA ASN A 204 10.72 4.75 -12.66
C ASN A 204 10.58 6.30 -12.58
N SER A 205 9.50 6.84 -12.06
CA SER A 205 9.43 8.28 -11.77
C SER A 205 10.26 8.60 -10.54
N HIS A 206 11.04 9.69 -10.62
CA HIS A 206 11.79 10.24 -9.49
C HIS A 206 11.13 11.52 -8.94
N GLU A 207 9.95 11.87 -9.43
CA GLU A 207 9.19 13.02 -8.95
C GLU A 207 8.67 12.79 -7.54
N ASN A 208 8.57 13.87 -6.78
CA ASN A 208 7.93 13.84 -5.47
C ASN A 208 6.41 13.77 -5.67
N MET A 209 5.77 12.78 -5.07
CA MET A 209 4.33 12.62 -5.13
C MET A 209 3.77 12.37 -3.74
N LEU A 210 2.53 12.77 -3.55
CA LEU A 210 1.75 12.47 -2.34
C LEU A 210 0.55 11.60 -2.71
N PHE A 211 0.32 10.59 -1.89
CA PHE A 211 -0.90 9.79 -1.90
C PHE A 211 -1.66 10.06 -0.61
N VAL A 212 -2.89 10.54 -0.70
CA VAL A 212 -3.77 10.79 0.45
C VAL A 212 -4.89 9.77 0.41
N ASP A 213 -5.01 9.01 1.49
CA ASP A 213 -6.02 7.97 1.68
C ASP A 213 -7.13 8.50 2.58
N LEU A 214 -8.37 8.50 2.07
CA LEU A 214 -9.56 8.95 2.78
C LEU A 214 -10.48 7.77 3.16
N GLU A 215 -9.95 6.55 3.21
CA GLU A 215 -10.70 5.37 3.65
C GLU A 215 -10.35 5.03 5.11
N ASN A 216 -11.37 4.89 5.97
CA ASN A 216 -11.23 4.57 7.40
C ASN A 216 -10.30 5.54 8.15
N GLY A 217 -10.32 6.81 7.83
CA GLY A 217 -9.48 7.86 8.40
C GLY A 217 -8.83 8.71 7.32
N ILE A 218 -7.81 9.50 7.71
CA ILE A 218 -7.06 10.35 6.78
C ILE A 218 -5.58 10.05 6.94
N GLY A 219 -5.02 9.33 5.98
CA GLY A 219 -3.60 8.99 5.90
C GLY A 219 -2.91 9.69 4.74
N ALA A 220 -1.57 9.83 4.81
CA ALA A 220 -0.77 10.31 3.70
C ALA A 220 0.49 9.46 3.50
N VAL A 221 0.88 9.27 2.25
CA VAL A 221 2.10 8.53 1.89
C VAL A 221 2.95 9.38 0.97
N VAL A 222 4.22 9.50 1.30
CA VAL A 222 5.21 10.26 0.52
C VAL A 222 5.96 9.31 -0.40
N TYR A 223 5.96 9.62 -1.71
CA TYR A 223 6.80 8.97 -2.70
C TYR A 223 7.86 9.96 -3.16
N GLN A 224 9.14 9.61 -3.01
CA GLN A 224 10.26 10.47 -3.34
C GLN A 224 11.47 9.65 -3.77
N GLY A 225 12.20 10.13 -4.77
CA GLY A 225 13.39 9.45 -5.26
C GLY A 225 13.14 8.06 -5.82
N GLY A 226 11.95 7.80 -6.35
CA GLY A 226 11.57 6.51 -6.92
C GLY A 226 11.06 5.48 -5.91
N ALA A 227 10.83 5.86 -4.65
CA ALA A 227 10.39 4.95 -3.60
C ALA A 227 9.45 5.59 -2.58
N ILE A 228 8.64 4.78 -1.92
CA ILE A 228 7.84 5.18 -0.76
C ILE A 228 8.75 5.43 0.44
N GLN A 229 8.55 6.57 1.09
CA GLN A 229 9.30 6.99 2.27
C GLN A 229 8.68 6.40 3.54
N ARG A 230 9.01 5.15 3.87
CA ARG A 230 8.43 4.41 5.02
C ARG A 230 8.86 4.95 6.39
N ASN A 231 9.87 5.80 6.44
CA ASN A 231 10.29 6.53 7.65
C ASN A 231 9.46 7.79 7.92
N ILE A 232 8.60 8.18 6.98
CA ILE A 232 7.66 9.27 7.16
C ILE A 232 6.30 8.65 7.50
N ILE A 233 5.90 8.79 8.76
CA ILE A 233 4.61 8.34 9.25
C ILE A 233 3.56 9.35 8.83
N GLY A 234 2.70 8.99 7.89
CA GLY A 234 1.73 9.89 7.29
C GLY A 234 0.42 10.06 8.07
N GLU A 235 0.49 10.21 9.40
CA GLU A 235 -0.66 10.37 10.30
C GLU A 235 -1.24 11.80 10.27
N ILE A 236 -1.47 12.32 9.05
CA ILE A 236 -1.99 13.68 8.84
C ILE A 236 -3.37 13.87 9.48
N GLY A 237 -4.18 12.82 9.54
CA GLY A 237 -5.51 12.83 10.17
C GLY A 237 -5.47 13.20 11.65
N HIS A 238 -4.31 13.01 12.31
CA HIS A 238 -4.12 13.33 13.73
C HIS A 238 -3.39 14.67 13.98
N THR A 239 -3.19 15.47 12.95
CA THR A 239 -2.72 16.86 13.12
C THR A 239 -3.87 17.76 13.58
N THR A 240 -3.61 18.63 14.54
CA THR A 240 -4.59 19.61 15.01
C THR A 240 -4.84 20.67 13.95
N VAL A 241 -6.05 20.78 13.46
CA VAL A 241 -6.52 21.80 12.52
C VAL A 241 -7.49 22.78 13.16
N GLU A 242 -8.00 22.44 14.35
CA GLU A 242 -8.90 23.27 15.18
C GLU A 242 -8.51 23.10 16.66
N LYS A 243 -7.90 24.12 17.26
CA LYS A 243 -7.32 24.02 18.63
C LYS A 243 -8.33 23.70 19.72
N ASP A 244 -9.58 24.18 19.55
CA ASP A 244 -10.69 23.97 20.50
C ASP A 244 -11.70 22.94 19.94
N GLY A 245 -11.26 22.09 19.03
CA GLY A 245 -12.10 21.09 18.37
C GLY A 245 -12.39 19.87 19.23
N PRO A 246 -13.17 18.92 18.71
CA PRO A 246 -13.60 17.74 19.45
C PRO A 246 -12.43 16.82 19.81
N LYS A 247 -12.62 16.06 20.91
CA LYS A 247 -11.66 15.08 21.41
C LYS A 247 -11.45 13.96 20.41
N CYS A 248 -10.19 13.69 20.08
CA CYS A 248 -9.81 12.58 19.23
C CYS A 248 -9.44 11.33 20.07
N PHE A 249 -9.70 10.15 19.53
CA PHE A 249 -9.31 8.89 20.17
C PHE A 249 -7.79 8.72 20.30
N CYS A 250 -6.97 9.46 19.53
CA CYS A 250 -5.51 9.49 19.69
C CYS A 250 -5.06 10.23 20.96
N GLY A 251 -5.98 10.88 21.67
CA GLY A 251 -5.73 11.65 22.91
C GLY A 251 -5.61 13.16 22.69
N ASN A 252 -5.51 13.63 21.45
CA ASN A 252 -5.42 15.04 21.08
C ASN A 252 -6.83 15.66 20.86
N ASP A 253 -6.89 16.97 20.67
CA ASP A 253 -8.11 17.71 20.36
C ASP A 253 -8.03 18.33 18.96
N GLY A 254 -9.18 18.41 18.25
CA GLY A 254 -9.29 19.08 16.96
C GLY A 254 -8.46 18.50 15.84
N CYS A 255 -8.23 17.19 15.87
CA CYS A 255 -7.56 16.48 14.79
C CYS A 255 -8.33 16.60 13.47
N LEU A 256 -7.63 16.64 12.35
CA LEU A 256 -8.23 16.73 11.02
C LEU A 256 -9.31 15.65 10.80
N GLU A 257 -9.06 14.42 11.21
CA GLU A 257 -10.03 13.31 11.09
C GLU A 257 -11.33 13.57 11.88
N MET A 258 -11.23 14.25 13.03
CA MET A 258 -12.43 14.62 13.81
C MET A 258 -13.19 15.77 13.18
N MET A 259 -12.52 16.63 12.43
CA MET A 259 -13.13 17.77 11.74
C MET A 259 -13.65 17.40 10.36
N CYS A 260 -13.09 16.35 9.74
CA CYS A 260 -13.43 15.89 8.41
C CYS A 260 -13.52 14.36 8.38
N SER A 261 -14.67 13.82 8.72
CA SER A 261 -15.01 12.40 8.59
C SER A 261 -16.44 12.22 8.09
N PRO A 262 -16.81 11.05 7.52
CA PRO A 262 -18.19 10.76 7.15
C PRO A 262 -19.18 11.04 8.28
N GLN A 263 -18.86 10.62 9.50
CA GLN A 263 -19.70 10.82 10.69
C GLN A 263 -19.87 12.30 11.02
N ARG A 264 -18.76 13.06 10.96
CA ARG A 264 -18.81 14.51 11.21
C ARG A 264 -19.67 15.22 10.19
N LEU A 265 -19.56 14.86 8.94
CA LEU A 265 -20.31 15.43 7.84
C LEU A 265 -21.83 15.21 8.02
N LEU A 266 -22.25 13.97 8.34
CA LEU A 266 -23.66 13.65 8.63
C LEU A 266 -24.16 14.38 9.88
N GLN A 267 -23.33 14.51 10.90
CA GLN A 267 -23.66 15.25 12.13
C GLN A 267 -23.87 16.73 11.87
N LEU A 268 -22.99 17.39 11.12
CA LEU A 268 -23.12 18.81 10.75
C LEU A 268 -24.42 19.07 9.99
N TYR A 269 -24.76 18.17 9.06
CA TYR A 269 -26.04 18.29 8.36
C TYR A 269 -27.23 18.20 9.31
N LYS A 270 -27.21 17.23 10.24
CA LYS A 270 -28.26 17.08 11.26
C LYS A 270 -28.38 18.32 12.15
N GLU A 271 -27.24 18.86 12.62
CA GLU A 271 -27.18 20.07 13.45
C GLU A 271 -27.76 21.28 12.72
N ALA A 272 -27.47 21.44 11.42
CA ALA A 272 -27.93 22.60 10.64
C ALA A 272 -29.38 22.49 10.14
N SER A 273 -29.85 21.28 9.80
CA SER A 273 -31.15 21.06 9.17
C SER A 273 -32.23 20.54 10.12
N GLY A 274 -31.85 19.99 11.29
CA GLY A 274 -32.74 19.20 12.16
C GLY A 274 -33.19 17.86 11.56
N LYS A 275 -32.67 17.46 10.38
CA LYS A 275 -33.01 16.23 9.67
C LYS A 275 -31.85 15.25 9.69
N GLU A 276 -32.16 13.97 9.63
CA GLU A 276 -31.13 12.92 9.48
C GLU A 276 -31.05 12.46 8.04
N VAL A 277 -29.81 12.15 7.61
CA VAL A 277 -29.47 11.38 6.42
C VAL A 277 -28.58 10.24 6.86
N GLN A 278 -28.71 9.09 6.19
CA GLN A 278 -28.01 7.88 6.62
C GLN A 278 -26.70 7.64 5.85
N THR A 279 -26.57 8.23 4.67
CA THR A 279 -25.43 8.01 3.79
C THR A 279 -24.89 9.30 3.20
N LEU A 280 -23.61 9.30 2.82
CA LEU A 280 -23.03 10.43 2.11
C LEU A 280 -23.64 10.62 0.71
N ALA A 281 -24.06 9.55 0.03
CA ALA A 281 -24.78 9.65 -1.23
C ALA A 281 -26.11 10.41 -1.10
N GLU A 282 -26.86 10.18 -0.02
CA GLU A 282 -28.09 10.94 0.28
C GLU A 282 -27.78 12.42 0.54
N LEU A 283 -26.71 12.70 1.30
CA LEU A 283 -26.28 14.07 1.57
C LEU A 283 -25.85 14.79 0.29
N GLU A 284 -25.09 14.14 -0.58
CA GLU A 284 -24.69 14.68 -1.89
C GLU A 284 -25.92 14.96 -2.77
N GLY A 285 -26.91 14.07 -2.77
CA GLY A 285 -28.19 14.30 -3.46
C GLY A 285 -28.92 15.55 -2.97
N ARG A 286 -28.91 15.82 -1.66
CA ARG A 286 -29.49 17.06 -1.09
C ARG A 286 -28.65 18.28 -1.47
N TYR A 287 -27.35 18.18 -1.44
CA TYR A 287 -26.45 19.24 -1.90
C TYR A 287 -26.74 19.61 -3.37
N ALA A 288 -26.83 18.59 -4.25
CA ALA A 288 -27.16 18.78 -5.66
C ALA A 288 -28.55 19.40 -5.89
N ALA A 289 -29.51 19.14 -4.96
CA ALA A 289 -30.82 19.75 -4.96
C ALA A 289 -30.86 21.19 -4.39
N GLY A 290 -29.70 21.74 -3.98
CA GLY A 290 -29.57 23.11 -3.47
C GLY A 290 -29.89 23.28 -1.96
N ASP A 291 -29.89 22.19 -1.18
CA ASP A 291 -30.10 22.24 0.27
C ASP A 291 -28.94 23.00 0.96
N GLN A 292 -29.25 24.11 1.60
CA GLN A 292 -28.26 24.99 2.22
C GLN A 292 -27.54 24.36 3.42
N ALA A 293 -28.21 23.49 4.17
CA ALA A 293 -27.61 22.78 5.28
C ALA A 293 -26.60 21.73 4.78
N ALA A 294 -26.90 21.02 3.69
CA ALA A 294 -25.98 20.11 3.04
C ALA A 294 -24.77 20.86 2.49
N LYS A 295 -24.98 22.00 1.85
CA LYS A 295 -23.90 22.87 1.36
C LYS A 295 -22.99 23.32 2.50
N HIS A 296 -23.54 23.79 3.60
CA HIS A 296 -22.76 24.22 4.77
C HIS A 296 -21.92 23.09 5.36
N ALA A 297 -22.51 21.89 5.52
CA ALA A 297 -21.80 20.73 6.04
C ALA A 297 -20.61 20.31 5.15
N LEU A 298 -20.84 20.28 3.83
CA LEU A 298 -19.79 19.95 2.85
C LEU A 298 -18.68 20.99 2.81
N GLU A 299 -19.03 22.28 2.85
CA GLU A 299 -18.06 23.38 2.87
C GLU A 299 -17.21 23.35 4.15
N ASP A 300 -17.81 23.10 5.31
CA ASP A 300 -17.08 23.07 6.58
C ASP A 300 -16.08 21.91 6.62
N CYS A 301 -16.51 20.67 6.37
CA CYS A 301 -15.61 19.52 6.30
C CYS A 301 -14.55 19.67 5.19
N GLY A 302 -14.95 20.12 4.00
CA GLY A 302 -14.04 20.32 2.87
C GLY A 302 -12.95 21.36 3.15
N LYS A 303 -13.27 22.44 3.88
CA LYS A 303 -12.28 23.44 4.32
C LYS A 303 -11.21 22.81 5.23
N TYR A 304 -11.61 22.00 6.21
CA TYR A 304 -10.64 21.33 7.07
C TYR A 304 -9.78 20.35 6.29
N LEU A 305 -10.35 19.57 5.38
CA LEU A 305 -9.56 18.69 4.49
C LEU A 305 -8.55 19.51 3.66
N GLY A 306 -9.00 20.65 3.10
CA GLY A 306 -8.15 21.56 2.35
C GLY A 306 -6.99 22.15 3.17
N ILE A 307 -7.19 22.44 4.46
CA ILE A 307 -6.12 22.83 5.39
C ILE A 307 -5.06 21.72 5.51
N GLY A 308 -5.50 20.48 5.71
CA GLY A 308 -4.60 19.32 5.79
C GLY A 308 -3.81 19.13 4.50
N LEU A 309 -4.49 19.20 3.34
CA LEU A 309 -3.84 19.08 2.03
C LEU A 309 -2.85 20.23 1.77
N ALA A 310 -3.18 21.47 2.15
CA ALA A 310 -2.28 22.61 2.03
C ALA A 310 -1.01 22.45 2.88
N THR A 311 -1.17 21.90 4.08
CA THR A 311 -0.03 21.57 4.95
C THR A 311 0.91 20.57 4.27
N LEU A 312 0.37 19.49 3.73
CA LEU A 312 1.17 18.48 3.01
C LEU A 312 1.87 19.07 1.77
N VAL A 313 1.15 19.86 0.96
CA VAL A 313 1.72 20.48 -0.25
C VAL A 313 2.85 21.46 0.11
N ASN A 314 2.67 22.26 1.15
CA ASN A 314 3.70 23.21 1.61
C ASN A 314 4.95 22.50 2.16
N LEU A 315 4.80 21.34 2.81
CA LEU A 315 5.91 20.60 3.42
C LEU A 315 6.70 19.76 2.41
N PHE A 316 6.00 19.12 1.46
CA PHE A 316 6.60 18.09 0.59
C PHE A 316 6.78 18.53 -0.86
N ASN A 317 6.19 19.65 -1.27
CA ASN A 317 6.27 20.18 -2.64
C ASN A 317 6.08 19.08 -3.71
N PRO A 318 4.91 18.40 -3.74
CA PRO A 318 4.69 17.30 -4.67
C PRO A 318 4.49 17.82 -6.10
N ALA A 319 4.98 17.06 -7.09
CA ALA A 319 4.66 17.26 -8.49
C ALA A 319 3.24 16.75 -8.83
N THR A 320 2.73 15.82 -8.02
CA THR A 320 1.38 15.26 -8.17
C THR A 320 0.79 14.90 -6.81
N LEU A 321 -0.49 15.24 -6.61
CA LEU A 321 -1.29 14.86 -5.47
C LEU A 321 -2.33 13.81 -5.92
N VAL A 322 -2.24 12.60 -5.40
CA VAL A 322 -3.19 11.52 -5.63
C VAL A 322 -4.09 11.40 -4.41
N ILE A 323 -5.40 11.42 -4.61
CA ILE A 323 -6.40 11.28 -3.54
C ILE A 323 -7.21 10.01 -3.79
N ASP A 324 -7.04 9.01 -2.93
CA ASP A 324 -7.98 7.91 -2.83
C ASP A 324 -9.20 8.43 -2.06
N THR A 325 -10.30 8.61 -2.76
CA THR A 325 -11.52 9.21 -2.22
C THR A 325 -12.19 8.34 -1.15
N GLY A 326 -11.89 7.04 -1.13
CA GLY A 326 -12.28 6.12 -0.07
C GLY A 326 -13.74 6.27 0.37
N ASP A 327 -13.94 6.63 1.62
CA ASP A 327 -15.25 6.82 2.24
C ASP A 327 -16.04 8.01 1.64
N PHE A 328 -15.37 8.96 1.01
CA PHE A 328 -16.00 10.13 0.37
C PHE A 328 -16.27 9.95 -1.12
N SER A 329 -16.12 8.73 -1.66
CA SER A 329 -16.34 8.47 -3.09
C SER A 329 -17.75 8.85 -3.58
N ASP A 330 -18.74 8.76 -2.71
CA ASP A 330 -20.13 9.08 -3.02
C ASP A 330 -20.52 10.53 -2.64
N CYS A 331 -19.52 11.37 -2.32
CA CYS A 331 -19.70 12.75 -1.93
C CYS A 331 -18.61 13.65 -2.55
N PRO A 332 -18.58 13.81 -3.87
CA PRO A 332 -17.50 14.52 -4.59
C PRO A 332 -17.41 16.01 -4.22
N GLY A 333 -18.49 16.63 -3.75
CA GLY A 333 -18.52 18.05 -3.35
C GLY A 333 -17.51 18.40 -2.27
N ILE A 334 -17.19 17.46 -1.35
CA ILE A 334 -16.19 17.69 -0.32
C ILE A 334 -14.78 17.82 -0.92
N ILE A 335 -14.46 17.02 -1.95
CA ILE A 335 -13.14 17.03 -2.59
C ILE A 335 -12.95 18.33 -3.39
N GLU A 336 -14.01 18.84 -4.03
CA GLU A 336 -13.94 20.12 -4.75
C GLU A 336 -13.73 21.28 -3.77
N THR A 337 -14.49 21.34 -2.66
CA THR A 337 -14.27 22.34 -1.60
C THR A 337 -12.87 22.27 -1.01
N ALA A 338 -12.36 21.04 -0.77
CA ALA A 338 -11.01 20.85 -0.26
C ALA A 338 -9.95 21.34 -1.26
N ARG A 339 -10.17 21.17 -2.57
CA ARG A 339 -9.29 21.69 -3.62
C ARG A 339 -9.25 23.22 -3.64
N GLU A 340 -10.41 23.86 -3.54
CA GLU A 340 -10.50 25.33 -3.48
C GLU A 340 -9.74 25.87 -2.27
N GLU A 341 -9.94 25.27 -1.11
CA GLU A 341 -9.29 25.67 0.13
C GLU A 341 -7.79 25.38 0.10
N LEU A 342 -7.36 24.26 -0.47
CA LEU A 342 -5.93 23.96 -0.74
C LEU A 342 -5.30 25.09 -1.57
N CYS A 343 -5.91 25.48 -2.69
CA CYS A 343 -5.40 26.54 -3.56
C CYS A 343 -5.34 27.90 -2.87
N ARG A 344 -6.26 28.15 -1.93
CA ARG A 344 -6.30 29.39 -1.16
C ARG A 344 -5.21 29.47 -0.08
N ARG A 345 -4.81 28.34 0.52
CA ARG A 345 -3.92 28.28 1.69
C ARG A 345 -2.49 27.87 1.40
N ALA A 346 -2.30 27.01 0.42
CA ALA A 346 -0.96 26.61 0.04
C ALA A 346 -0.21 27.78 -0.62
N TYR A 347 1.12 27.74 -0.56
CA TYR A 347 1.93 28.74 -1.24
C TYR A 347 1.62 28.74 -2.75
N VAL A 348 1.19 29.85 -3.28
CA VAL A 348 0.57 29.98 -4.61
C VAL A 348 1.41 29.34 -5.72
N ALA A 349 2.74 29.44 -5.65
CA ALA A 349 3.62 28.87 -6.66
C ALA A 349 3.57 27.33 -6.71
N LEU A 350 3.16 26.66 -5.62
CA LEU A 350 3.07 25.21 -5.53
C LEU A 350 1.76 24.68 -6.11
N THR A 351 0.71 25.48 -6.18
CA THR A 351 -0.63 25.05 -6.58
C THR A 351 -0.99 25.37 -8.03
N GLN A 352 -0.33 26.34 -8.66
CA GLN A 352 -0.65 26.81 -10.03
C GLN A 352 -0.70 25.70 -11.08
N ARG A 353 0.11 24.64 -10.91
CA ARG A 353 0.21 23.51 -11.87
C ARG A 353 0.16 22.14 -11.17
N LEU A 354 -0.30 22.10 -9.92
CA LEU A 354 -0.38 20.83 -9.16
C LEU A 354 -1.52 19.97 -9.69
N PRO A 355 -1.23 18.87 -10.39
CA PRO A 355 -2.25 17.89 -10.73
C PRO A 355 -2.80 17.25 -9.47
N MET A 356 -4.13 17.20 -9.36
CA MET A 356 -4.83 16.45 -8.32
C MET A 356 -5.63 15.34 -8.98
N ILE A 357 -5.21 14.10 -8.74
CA ILE A 357 -5.79 12.90 -9.35
C ILE A 357 -6.66 12.22 -8.31
N LYS A 358 -7.96 12.09 -8.61
CA LYS A 358 -8.91 11.37 -7.78
C LYS A 358 -8.99 9.91 -8.22
N ILE A 359 -8.89 9.00 -7.28
CA ILE A 359 -9.01 7.56 -7.50
C ILE A 359 -9.93 6.95 -6.43
N LYS A 360 -10.31 5.69 -6.63
CA LYS A 360 -10.95 4.85 -5.62
C LYS A 360 -10.27 3.49 -5.63
N GLU A 361 -9.48 3.23 -4.63
CA GLU A 361 -8.85 1.94 -4.43
C GLU A 361 -9.84 0.91 -3.87
N THR A 362 -9.61 -0.35 -4.17
CA THR A 362 -10.46 -1.48 -3.77
C THR A 362 -9.73 -2.39 -2.79
N GLN A 363 -10.45 -3.26 -2.09
CA GLN A 363 -9.83 -4.29 -1.26
C GLN A 363 -8.91 -5.22 -2.07
N GLU A 364 -9.25 -5.47 -3.32
CA GLU A 364 -8.42 -6.27 -4.23
C GLU A 364 -7.10 -5.56 -4.54
N ASN A 365 -7.12 -4.24 -4.74
CA ASN A 365 -5.92 -3.44 -4.94
C ASN A 365 -5.02 -3.44 -3.68
N VAL A 366 -5.61 -3.46 -2.48
CA VAL A 366 -4.84 -3.63 -1.23
C VAL A 366 -4.18 -5.00 -1.17
N ILE A 367 -4.88 -6.08 -1.56
CA ILE A 367 -4.31 -7.43 -1.64
C ILE A 367 -3.17 -7.47 -2.66
N CYS A 368 -3.35 -6.90 -3.85
CA CYS A 368 -2.29 -6.78 -4.85
C CYS A 368 -1.09 -5.97 -4.34
N GLY A 369 -1.35 -4.86 -3.65
CA GLY A 369 -0.31 -4.04 -3.03
C GLY A 369 0.44 -4.78 -1.92
N THR A 370 -0.27 -5.58 -1.14
CA THR A 370 0.32 -6.45 -0.11
C THR A 370 1.22 -7.51 -0.76
N ALA A 371 0.78 -8.15 -1.84
CA ALA A 371 1.58 -9.13 -2.57
C ALA A 371 2.83 -8.47 -3.20
N PHE A 372 2.68 -7.29 -3.79
CA PHE A 372 3.77 -6.53 -4.38
C PHE A 372 4.84 -6.17 -3.35
N ASP A 373 4.42 -5.59 -2.22
CA ASP A 373 5.29 -5.22 -1.11
C ASP A 373 5.96 -6.43 -0.45
N LEU A 374 5.21 -7.51 -0.27
CA LEU A 374 5.73 -8.76 0.26
C LEU A 374 6.84 -9.33 -0.63
N CYS A 375 6.69 -9.28 -1.96
CA CYS A 375 7.75 -9.67 -2.88
C CYS A 375 9.00 -8.80 -2.72
N ASP A 376 8.88 -7.48 -2.55
CA ASP A 376 10.03 -6.61 -2.28
C ASP A 376 10.79 -7.03 -1.01
N LYS A 377 10.04 -7.34 0.04
CA LYS A 377 10.61 -7.76 1.34
C LYS A 377 11.20 -9.17 1.30
N VAL A 378 10.58 -10.08 0.58
CA VAL A 378 11.06 -11.46 0.42
C VAL A 378 12.31 -11.50 -0.46
N PHE A 379 12.39 -10.67 -1.50
CA PHE A 379 13.53 -10.56 -2.39
C PHE A 379 14.62 -9.59 -1.91
N ASP A 380 14.55 -9.18 -0.65
CA ASP A 380 15.62 -8.43 0.01
C ASP A 380 16.73 -9.36 0.53
N ILE A 381 17.97 -8.87 0.55
CA ILE A 381 19.14 -9.63 1.03
C ILE A 381 19.02 -9.99 2.50
N ALA A 382 18.36 -9.15 3.29
CA ALA A 382 18.12 -9.37 4.71
C ALA A 382 16.91 -10.26 5.00
N SER A 383 16.18 -10.69 3.98
CA SER A 383 14.97 -11.50 4.15
C SER A 383 15.28 -12.84 4.81
N PRO A 384 14.47 -13.27 5.79
CA PRO A 384 14.53 -14.63 6.33
C PRO A 384 14.02 -15.69 5.34
N ALA A 385 13.28 -15.27 4.30
CA ALA A 385 12.83 -16.16 3.25
C ALA A 385 14.02 -16.52 2.33
N ASN A 386 14.45 -17.76 2.37
CA ASN A 386 15.60 -18.22 1.59
C ASN A 386 15.16 -18.80 0.25
N ILE A 387 14.89 -17.93 -0.72
CA ILE A 387 14.41 -18.31 -2.06
C ILE A 387 15.58 -18.64 -3.00
N ILE A 388 16.75 -18.09 -2.71
CA ILE A 388 17.94 -18.12 -3.57
C ILE A 388 19.14 -18.46 -2.68
N GLU A 389 19.51 -19.69 -2.64
CA GLU A 389 20.75 -20.16 -2.00
C GLU A 389 21.98 -19.87 -2.87
#